data_71797af75c3a2e9165e00c5a4d5f93f6
#
_entry.id   71797af75c3a2e9165e00c5a4d5f93f6
#
_cell.length_a   1.000
_cell.length_b   1.000
_cell.length_c   1.000
_cell.angle_alpha   90.00
_cell.angle_beta   90.00
_cell.angle_gamma   90.00
#
_symmetry.space_group_name_H-M   'P 1'
#
loop_
_entity.id
_entity.type
_entity.pdbx_description
1 polymer ?
#
loop_
_entity_poly.entity_id
_entity_poly.type
_entity_poly.pdbx_seq_one_letter_code
_entity_poly.pdbx_strand_id
1 'polypeptide(L)'
;MDAMDTQSPTYSDDELTAALAGHLASLERDDSYRVDRVLKHSDVETTELVYFEGSGGGSLGPFVRKRIDASAQIGGAYERLFAAQHAGRRYEHLPRIVDCRRVGDELCVVMEYIEGETLGALVGRLGATPDYACELFGALCDAVAELHAGFASAGEMAAPVIHRDLKPSNIIVSGANYTPDTGMTFSSLVIIDLGIARVWREGADADTVKFGTRPYAPPEQYGFGQTSVRSDVYALGALLFFCLTGADPKPGRNMREQCEAYDVPASLADVICMAMALDPDKRFASAKALGHAARASYALSAPTPSFAPNAASFQEPPERRAVCPAPVLPTDQSQGGLPLVPERPSLISRIPDTVGRIWNGFVYLSLLVFFAGSHFAVFHPTGANQNYPMWFLAIEYFIFVDGLIVLIHFVMLDKRRLRRRFELLDRYRGKKLAKLWLKAMGVLLLAMIIIVAIANATGIVDTSVA
;
A
#
# COMPACT_ATOMS: atom_id res chain seq x y z
N MET A 1 -32.20 34.20 3.64
CA MET A 1 -31.24 34.31 4.75
C MET A 1 -31.77 33.40 5.84
N ASP A 2 -31.69 32.09 5.55
CA ASP A 2 -32.21 31.03 6.44
C ASP A 2 -31.04 30.43 7.20
N ALA A 3 -31.15 30.53 8.52
CA ALA A 3 -30.18 29.96 9.44
C ALA A 3 -30.31 28.43 9.38
N MET A 4 -29.24 27.76 8.98
CA MET A 4 -29.08 26.31 9.11
C MET A 4 -28.95 25.98 10.60
N ASP A 5 -30.04 25.45 11.13
CA ASP A 5 -30.16 24.92 12.49
C ASP A 5 -29.34 23.61 12.59
N THR A 6 -28.11 23.70 13.08
CA THR A 6 -27.28 22.54 13.41
C THR A 6 -27.75 21.97 14.75
N GLN A 7 -28.85 21.19 14.74
CA GLN A 7 -29.23 20.37 15.87
C GLN A 7 -28.22 19.23 16.03
N SER A 8 -27.37 19.30 17.02
CA SER A 8 -26.60 18.18 17.55
C SER A 8 -27.58 17.08 17.96
N PRO A 9 -27.35 15.80 17.61
CA PRO A 9 -28.23 14.72 18.03
C PRO A 9 -28.26 14.64 19.57
N THR A 10 -29.41 14.93 20.15
CA THR A 10 -29.67 14.73 21.59
C THR A 10 -29.94 13.24 21.83
N TYR A 11 -28.94 12.53 22.35
CA TYR A 11 -29.09 11.16 22.83
C TYR A 11 -29.83 11.19 24.17
N SER A 12 -30.72 10.21 24.41
CA SER A 12 -31.26 9.96 25.75
C SER A 12 -30.15 9.47 26.68
N ASP A 13 -30.29 9.68 28.00
CA ASP A 13 -29.29 9.23 28.99
C ASP A 13 -29.08 7.72 28.94
N ASP A 14 -30.09 6.94 28.61
CA ASP A 14 -30.01 5.48 28.44
C ASP A 14 -29.20 5.10 27.17
N GLU A 15 -29.41 5.81 26.06
CA GLU A 15 -28.63 5.59 24.80
C GLU A 15 -27.17 5.99 24.98
N LEU A 16 -26.89 7.09 25.69
CA LEU A 16 -25.53 7.52 25.99
C LEU A 16 -24.81 6.51 26.90
N THR A 17 -25.52 6.00 27.92
CA THR A 17 -24.98 5.00 28.86
C THR A 17 -24.70 3.68 28.12
N ALA A 18 -25.60 3.22 27.26
CA ALA A 18 -25.41 2.01 26.46
C ALA A 18 -24.25 2.16 25.47
N ALA A 19 -24.12 3.32 24.81
CA ALA A 19 -23.02 3.62 23.91
C ALA A 19 -21.66 3.64 24.63
N LEU A 20 -21.61 4.26 25.83
CA LEU A 20 -20.40 4.30 26.67
C LEU A 20 -19.99 2.90 27.16
N ALA A 21 -20.97 2.09 27.63
CA ALA A 21 -20.72 0.70 28.04
C ALA A 21 -20.19 -0.15 26.87
N GLY A 22 -20.77 0.01 25.69
CA GLY A 22 -20.30 -0.64 24.46
C GLY A 22 -18.88 -0.23 24.07
N HIS A 23 -18.55 1.04 24.21
CA HIS A 23 -17.21 1.57 23.93
C HIS A 23 -16.17 1.01 24.92
N LEU A 24 -16.46 1.01 26.22
CA LEU A 24 -15.59 0.44 27.25
C LEU A 24 -15.34 -1.06 27.03
N ALA A 25 -16.41 -1.84 26.76
CA ALA A 25 -16.28 -3.25 26.42
C ALA A 25 -15.43 -3.50 25.16
N SER A 26 -15.45 -2.57 24.20
CA SER A 26 -14.61 -2.62 23.00
C SER A 26 -13.14 -2.35 23.31
N LEU A 27 -12.86 -1.38 24.19
CA LEU A 27 -11.49 -1.08 24.65
C LEU A 27 -10.90 -2.24 25.44
N GLU A 28 -11.63 -2.80 26.41
CA GLU A 28 -11.20 -3.98 27.20
C GLU A 28 -10.87 -5.18 26.29
N ARG A 29 -11.64 -5.37 25.20
CA ARG A 29 -11.41 -6.43 24.23
C ARG A 29 -10.18 -6.17 23.38
N ASP A 30 -9.89 -4.91 23.06
CA ASP A 30 -8.68 -4.52 22.32
C ASP A 30 -7.40 -4.70 23.16
N ASP A 31 -7.48 -4.40 24.45
CA ASP A 31 -6.40 -4.61 25.43
C ASP A 31 -6.05 -6.08 25.65
N SER A 32 -6.98 -7.00 25.31
CA SER A 32 -6.73 -8.46 25.37
C SER A 32 -5.84 -8.97 24.23
N TYR A 33 -5.45 -8.12 23.28
CA TYR A 33 -4.56 -8.50 22.19
C TYR A 33 -3.15 -7.94 22.41
N ARG A 34 -2.19 -8.83 22.66
CA ARG A 34 -0.77 -8.48 22.68
C ARG A 34 -0.23 -8.35 21.26
N VAL A 35 0.35 -7.19 20.95
CA VAL A 35 1.02 -6.95 19.67
C VAL A 35 2.40 -7.64 19.67
N ASP A 36 2.61 -8.51 18.70
CA ASP A 36 3.92 -9.14 18.46
C ASP A 36 4.79 -8.22 17.59
N ARG A 37 4.25 -7.80 16.46
CA ARG A 37 4.95 -6.87 15.55
C ARG A 37 3.98 -6.12 14.65
N VAL A 38 4.41 -4.93 14.20
CA VAL A 38 3.71 -4.15 13.18
C VAL A 38 4.15 -4.65 11.80
N LEU A 39 3.18 -5.12 11.00
CA LEU A 39 3.41 -5.60 9.64
C LEU A 39 3.39 -4.46 8.62
N LYS A 40 2.49 -3.49 8.80
CA LYS A 40 2.33 -2.33 7.93
C LYS A 40 1.84 -1.14 8.74
N HIS A 41 2.33 0.05 8.43
CA HIS A 41 1.84 1.29 9.02
C HIS A 41 1.75 2.39 7.96
N SER A 42 0.61 3.09 7.94
CA SER A 42 0.37 4.26 7.10
C SER A 42 -0.44 5.31 7.85
N ASP A 43 -0.68 6.47 7.24
CA ASP A 43 -1.48 7.55 7.87
C ASP A 43 -2.97 7.14 8.09
N VAL A 44 -3.45 6.12 7.40
CA VAL A 44 -4.88 5.71 7.43
C VAL A 44 -5.09 4.27 7.91
N GLU A 45 -4.02 3.47 8.02
CA GLU A 45 -4.12 2.05 8.37
C GLU A 45 -2.88 1.56 9.10
N THR A 46 -3.07 0.81 10.17
CA THR A 46 -2.01 0.01 10.82
C THR A 46 -2.41 -1.46 10.79
N THR A 47 -1.50 -2.34 10.34
CA THR A 47 -1.68 -3.79 10.32
C THR A 47 -0.65 -4.42 11.26
N GLU A 48 -1.11 -5.25 12.18
CA GLU A 48 -0.31 -5.84 13.27
C GLU A 48 -0.51 -7.36 13.32
N LEU A 49 0.55 -8.07 13.70
CA LEU A 49 0.46 -9.45 14.14
C LEU A 49 0.18 -9.46 15.63
N VAL A 50 -0.88 -10.14 16.06
CA VAL A 50 -1.34 -10.10 17.44
C VAL A 50 -1.66 -11.50 17.97
N TYR A 51 -1.57 -11.64 19.29
CA TYR A 51 -2.03 -12.83 20.02
C TYR A 51 -3.09 -12.41 21.04
N PHE A 52 -4.18 -13.14 21.10
CA PHE A 52 -5.19 -12.95 22.12
C PHE A 52 -4.71 -13.56 23.44
N GLU A 53 -4.69 -12.78 24.51
CA GLU A 53 -4.33 -13.20 25.86
C GLU A 53 -5.60 -13.37 26.70
N GLY A 54 -5.95 -14.60 26.99
CA GLY A 54 -7.08 -14.92 27.84
C GLY A 54 -6.79 -14.67 29.32
N SER A 55 -7.82 -14.35 30.11
CA SER A 55 -7.75 -14.09 31.54
C SER A 55 -7.13 -15.24 32.37
N GLY A 56 -7.03 -16.44 31.81
CA GLY A 56 -6.40 -17.62 32.42
C GLY A 56 -4.92 -17.84 32.04
N GLY A 57 -4.24 -16.87 31.40
CA GLY A 57 -2.84 -16.95 31.01
C GLY A 57 -2.57 -17.74 29.74
N GLY A 58 -3.62 -18.14 28.99
CA GLY A 58 -3.50 -18.79 27.69
C GLY A 58 -3.36 -17.76 26.57
N SER A 59 -2.47 -18.03 25.59
CA SER A 59 -2.33 -17.23 24.39
C SER A 59 -2.88 -17.98 23.17
N LEU A 60 -3.72 -17.31 22.36
CA LEU A 60 -4.31 -17.85 21.14
C LEU A 60 -3.90 -16.99 19.96
N GLY A 61 -3.53 -17.59 18.85
CA GLY A 61 -3.11 -16.89 17.63
C GLY A 61 -2.04 -17.66 16.87
N PRO A 62 -1.34 -17.04 15.94
CA PRO A 62 -1.40 -15.59 15.63
C PRO A 62 -2.66 -15.16 14.89
N PHE A 63 -3.02 -13.88 15.02
CA PHE A 63 -4.04 -13.19 14.25
C PHE A 63 -3.44 -11.95 13.58
N VAL A 64 -4.11 -11.45 12.52
CA VAL A 64 -3.82 -10.14 11.93
C VAL A 64 -4.87 -9.15 12.41
N ARG A 65 -4.43 -8.06 13.07
CA ARG A 65 -5.29 -6.95 13.46
C ARG A 65 -5.02 -5.77 12.53
N LYS A 66 -6.09 -5.24 11.92
CA LYS A 66 -6.06 -4.00 11.16
C LYS A 66 -6.82 -2.93 11.92
N ARG A 67 -6.21 -1.76 12.04
CA ARG A 67 -6.82 -0.55 12.57
C ARG A 67 -6.88 0.47 11.44
N ILE A 68 -8.08 0.85 11.04
CA ILE A 68 -8.35 1.68 9.86
C ILE A 68 -9.05 2.96 10.33
N ASP A 69 -8.54 4.13 9.95
CA ASP A 69 -9.19 5.41 10.23
C ASP A 69 -10.56 5.47 9.52
N ALA A 70 -11.65 5.59 10.28
CA ALA A 70 -13.00 5.61 9.78
C ALA A 70 -13.29 6.85 8.89
N SER A 71 -12.57 7.96 9.11
CA SER A 71 -12.69 9.17 8.28
C SER A 71 -12.22 8.96 6.84
N ALA A 72 -11.39 7.93 6.59
CA ALA A 72 -10.90 7.58 5.26
C ALA A 72 -11.96 6.94 4.35
N GLN A 73 -13.15 6.58 4.89
CA GLN A 73 -14.24 5.91 4.18
C GLN A 73 -13.82 4.60 3.48
N ILE A 74 -12.84 3.91 4.04
CA ILE A 74 -12.34 2.61 3.59
C ILE A 74 -12.68 1.52 4.62
N GLY A 75 -12.48 0.24 4.25
CA GLY A 75 -12.73 -0.88 5.17
C GLY A 75 -14.15 -1.44 5.16
N GLY A 76 -15.12 -0.82 4.47
CA GLY A 76 -16.51 -1.29 4.43
C GLY A 76 -16.69 -2.70 3.84
N ALA A 77 -15.71 -3.21 3.07
CA ALA A 77 -15.72 -4.58 2.59
C ALA A 77 -15.49 -5.58 3.72
N TYR A 78 -14.70 -5.24 4.74
CA TYR A 78 -14.48 -6.10 5.92
C TYR A 78 -15.76 -6.24 6.75
N GLU A 79 -16.50 -5.15 6.97
CA GLU A 79 -17.78 -5.19 7.71
C GLU A 79 -18.77 -6.13 7.03
N ARG A 80 -18.86 -6.08 5.70
CA ARG A 80 -19.76 -6.96 4.92
C ARG A 80 -19.29 -8.40 4.90
N LEU A 81 -17.99 -8.64 4.73
CA LEU A 81 -17.41 -9.99 4.78
C LEU A 81 -17.67 -10.61 6.16
N PHE A 82 -17.43 -9.86 7.24
CA PHE A 82 -17.69 -10.31 8.60
C PHE A 82 -19.17 -10.68 8.79
N ALA A 83 -20.11 -9.81 8.37
CA ALA A 83 -21.53 -10.08 8.47
C ALA A 83 -21.94 -11.34 7.69
N ALA A 84 -21.41 -11.54 6.49
CA ALA A 84 -21.69 -12.72 5.67
C ALA A 84 -21.13 -14.00 6.31
N GLN A 85 -19.91 -13.96 6.84
CA GLN A 85 -19.28 -15.08 7.53
C GLN A 85 -20.03 -15.41 8.85
N HIS A 86 -20.48 -14.40 9.57
CA HIS A 86 -21.28 -14.57 10.79
C HIS A 86 -22.67 -15.17 10.50
N ALA A 87 -23.21 -14.91 9.30
CA ALA A 87 -24.42 -15.57 8.79
C ALA A 87 -24.19 -17.00 8.26
N GLY A 88 -22.99 -17.57 8.47
CA GLY A 88 -22.64 -18.96 8.11
C GLY A 88 -22.07 -19.14 6.70
N ARG A 89 -21.82 -18.04 5.94
CA ARG A 89 -21.17 -18.14 4.63
C ARG A 89 -19.67 -18.44 4.81
N ARG A 90 -19.13 -19.27 3.92
CA ARG A 90 -17.70 -19.59 3.85
C ARG A 90 -17.16 -19.10 2.51
N TYR A 91 -15.96 -18.53 2.56
CA TYR A 91 -15.21 -18.05 1.41
C TYR A 91 -13.86 -18.77 1.42
N GLU A 92 -13.53 -19.44 0.33
CA GLU A 92 -12.32 -20.26 0.23
C GLU A 92 -11.06 -19.41 0.08
N HIS A 93 -11.21 -18.28 -0.60
CA HIS A 93 -10.09 -17.43 -1.00
C HIS A 93 -9.98 -16.12 -0.22
N LEU A 94 -10.72 -15.98 0.88
CA LEU A 94 -10.71 -14.79 1.73
C LEU A 94 -10.46 -15.17 3.20
N PRO A 95 -9.74 -14.33 3.97
CA PRO A 95 -9.45 -14.62 5.35
C PRO A 95 -10.75 -14.65 6.19
N ARG A 96 -10.77 -15.52 7.18
CA ARG A 96 -11.84 -15.54 8.16
C ARG A 96 -11.68 -14.35 9.11
N ILE A 97 -12.69 -13.50 9.20
CA ILE A 97 -12.73 -12.40 10.15
C ILE A 97 -13.26 -12.92 11.49
N VAL A 98 -12.47 -12.73 12.54
CA VAL A 98 -12.79 -13.16 13.90
C VAL A 98 -13.60 -12.08 14.62
N ASP A 99 -13.24 -10.82 14.38
CA ASP A 99 -13.90 -9.66 14.98
C ASP A 99 -13.82 -8.45 14.03
N CYS A 100 -14.88 -7.66 13.98
CA CYS A 100 -14.93 -6.45 13.17
C CYS A 100 -15.83 -5.43 13.89
N ARG A 101 -15.23 -4.37 14.41
CA ARG A 101 -15.93 -3.38 15.22
C ARG A 101 -15.36 -1.98 15.05
N ARG A 102 -16.18 -0.99 15.31
CA ARG A 102 -15.75 0.40 15.42
C ARG A 102 -15.37 0.72 16.85
N VAL A 103 -14.22 1.34 17.04
CA VAL A 103 -13.68 1.80 18.33
C VAL A 103 -13.32 3.27 18.17
N GLY A 104 -14.19 4.18 18.62
CA GLY A 104 -14.04 5.61 18.34
C GLY A 104 -14.04 5.89 16.83
N ASP A 105 -13.01 6.57 16.36
CA ASP A 105 -12.82 6.92 14.94
C ASP A 105 -12.05 5.85 14.14
N GLU A 106 -11.88 4.64 14.70
CA GLU A 106 -11.18 3.55 14.03
C GLU A 106 -12.12 2.35 13.78
N LEU A 107 -11.95 1.70 12.62
CA LEU A 107 -12.46 0.37 12.35
C LEU A 107 -11.36 -0.64 12.72
N CYS A 108 -11.63 -1.45 13.74
CA CYS A 108 -10.75 -2.54 14.17
C CYS A 108 -11.24 -3.86 13.57
N VAL A 109 -10.39 -4.52 12.80
CA VAL A 109 -10.66 -5.81 12.15
C VAL A 109 -9.62 -6.82 12.62
N VAL A 110 -10.05 -7.93 13.22
CA VAL A 110 -9.20 -9.05 13.60
C VAL A 110 -9.53 -10.24 12.72
N MET A 111 -8.55 -10.80 12.05
CA MET A 111 -8.72 -11.91 11.13
C MET A 111 -7.65 -12.99 11.36
N GLU A 112 -7.90 -14.19 10.85
CA GLU A 112 -6.93 -15.27 10.89
C GLU A 112 -5.63 -14.86 10.21
N TYR A 113 -4.52 -15.37 10.74
CA TYR A 113 -3.22 -15.29 10.08
C TYR A 113 -3.12 -16.40 9.03
N ILE A 114 -2.93 -16.03 7.78
CA ILE A 114 -2.74 -16.98 6.68
C ILE A 114 -1.25 -17.36 6.62
N GLU A 115 -0.96 -18.61 6.92
CA GLU A 115 0.37 -19.17 6.84
C GLU A 115 0.73 -19.45 5.38
N GLY A 116 1.87 -18.96 4.92
CA GLY A 116 2.30 -19.10 3.53
C GLY A 116 3.25 -18.00 3.10
N GLU A 117 3.53 -17.95 1.82
CA GLU A 117 4.35 -16.91 1.20
C GLU A 117 3.52 -16.02 0.27
N THR A 118 3.92 -14.78 0.11
CA THR A 118 3.29 -13.90 -0.88
C THR A 118 3.57 -14.40 -2.29
N LEU A 119 2.66 -14.13 -3.23
CA LEU A 119 2.88 -14.44 -4.65
C LEU A 119 4.23 -13.86 -5.15
N GLY A 120 4.60 -12.69 -4.64
CA GLY A 120 5.90 -12.08 -4.97
C GLY A 120 7.10 -12.89 -4.47
N ALA A 121 7.02 -13.42 -3.26
CA ALA A 121 8.06 -14.28 -2.68
C ALA A 121 8.11 -15.64 -3.41
N LEU A 122 6.95 -16.22 -3.71
CA LEU A 122 6.81 -17.48 -4.44
C LEU A 122 7.48 -17.40 -5.82
N VAL A 123 7.12 -16.38 -6.63
CA VAL A 123 7.74 -16.16 -7.96
C VAL A 123 9.23 -15.90 -7.83
N GLY A 124 9.66 -15.15 -6.81
CA GLY A 124 11.09 -14.93 -6.54
C GLY A 124 11.86 -16.22 -6.18
N ARG A 125 11.22 -17.18 -5.50
CA ARG A 125 11.80 -18.46 -5.12
C ARG A 125 11.82 -19.48 -6.26
N LEU A 126 10.71 -19.62 -6.97
CA LEU A 126 10.58 -20.62 -8.05
C LEU A 126 11.16 -20.15 -9.39
N GLY A 127 11.35 -18.85 -9.57
CA GLY A 127 11.58 -18.23 -10.87
C GLY A 127 10.27 -18.03 -11.64
N ALA A 128 10.28 -17.18 -12.65
CA ALA A 128 9.11 -16.92 -13.49
C ALA A 128 9.12 -17.91 -14.68
N THR A 129 8.14 -18.81 -14.74
CA THR A 129 7.99 -19.75 -15.83
C THR A 129 6.52 -19.90 -16.23
N PRO A 130 6.21 -20.10 -17.54
CA PRO A 130 4.83 -20.32 -17.96
C PRO A 130 4.19 -21.59 -17.36
N ASP A 131 4.99 -22.61 -17.03
CA ASP A 131 4.52 -23.94 -16.63
C ASP A 131 3.61 -23.90 -15.41
N TYR A 132 4.06 -23.29 -14.31
CA TYR A 132 3.22 -23.17 -13.12
C TYR A 132 2.40 -21.86 -13.10
N ALA A 133 2.84 -20.83 -13.83
CA ALA A 133 2.18 -19.52 -13.81
C ALA A 133 0.71 -19.61 -14.21
N CYS A 134 0.40 -20.40 -15.25
CA CYS A 134 -0.97 -20.53 -15.75
C CYS A 134 -1.88 -21.35 -14.82
N GLU A 135 -1.35 -22.34 -14.10
CA GLU A 135 -2.10 -23.12 -13.10
C GLU A 135 -2.44 -22.23 -11.90
N LEU A 136 -1.43 -21.55 -11.35
CA LEU A 136 -1.60 -20.62 -10.24
C LEU A 136 -2.50 -19.45 -10.61
N PHE A 137 -2.35 -18.91 -11.81
CA PHE A 137 -3.17 -17.81 -12.31
C PHE A 137 -4.64 -18.19 -12.44
N GLY A 138 -4.92 -19.43 -12.81
CA GLY A 138 -6.30 -19.95 -12.84
C GLY A 138 -6.96 -19.89 -11.48
N ALA A 139 -6.29 -20.37 -10.43
CA ALA A 139 -6.79 -20.30 -9.06
C ALA A 139 -6.95 -18.84 -8.59
N LEU A 140 -6.02 -17.95 -8.97
CA LEU A 140 -6.14 -16.53 -8.67
C LEU A 140 -7.36 -15.88 -9.34
N CYS A 141 -7.68 -16.26 -10.57
CA CYS A 141 -8.90 -15.80 -11.25
C CYS A 141 -10.17 -16.31 -10.56
N ASP A 142 -10.16 -17.55 -10.06
CA ASP A 142 -11.26 -18.12 -9.29
C ASP A 142 -11.43 -17.38 -7.94
N ALA A 143 -10.35 -17.06 -7.26
CA ALA A 143 -10.34 -16.25 -6.03
C ALA A 143 -10.94 -14.84 -6.22
N VAL A 144 -10.56 -14.16 -7.30
CA VAL A 144 -11.14 -12.85 -7.64
C VAL A 144 -12.60 -12.98 -8.06
N ALA A 145 -12.98 -14.07 -8.72
CA ALA A 145 -14.37 -14.31 -9.09
C ALA A 145 -15.26 -14.59 -7.87
N GLU A 146 -14.73 -15.22 -6.81
CA GLU A 146 -15.42 -15.36 -5.52
C GLU A 146 -15.68 -13.98 -4.90
N LEU A 147 -14.69 -13.10 -4.89
CA LEU A 147 -14.84 -11.72 -4.43
C LEU A 147 -15.89 -10.94 -5.25
N HIS A 148 -15.86 -11.08 -6.58
CA HIS A 148 -16.82 -10.44 -7.48
C HIS A 148 -18.26 -11.00 -7.35
N ALA A 149 -18.43 -12.20 -6.83
CA ALA A 149 -19.76 -12.71 -6.48
C ALA A 149 -20.40 -11.94 -5.32
N GLY A 150 -19.60 -11.21 -4.54
CA GLY A 150 -20.04 -10.33 -3.48
C GLY A 150 -20.40 -11.04 -2.18
N PHE A 151 -20.66 -10.24 -1.16
CA PHE A 151 -21.01 -10.72 0.18
C PHE A 151 -22.51 -10.55 0.39
N ALA A 152 -23.27 -11.64 0.26
CA ALA A 152 -24.72 -11.64 0.48
C ALA A 152 -25.02 -11.92 1.94
N SER A 153 -25.74 -11.02 2.59
CA SER A 153 -26.47 -11.27 3.83
C SER A 153 -27.84 -11.91 3.51
N ALA A 154 -28.46 -12.53 4.51
CA ALA A 154 -29.77 -13.17 4.32
C ALA A 154 -30.82 -12.16 3.83
N GLY A 155 -31.35 -12.36 2.62
CA GLY A 155 -32.38 -11.52 2.02
C GLY A 155 -31.87 -10.36 1.15
N GLU A 156 -30.56 -10.13 1.03
CA GLU A 156 -29.99 -9.11 0.13
C GLU A 156 -29.41 -9.75 -1.13
N MET A 157 -29.56 -9.07 -2.28
CA MET A 157 -28.80 -9.42 -3.48
C MET A 157 -27.34 -9.04 -3.29
N ALA A 158 -26.43 -9.99 -3.55
CA ALA A 158 -25.01 -9.74 -3.50
C ALA A 158 -24.62 -8.75 -4.60
N ALA A 159 -24.00 -7.63 -4.21
CA ALA A 159 -23.38 -6.72 -5.15
C ALA A 159 -21.89 -7.07 -5.27
N PRO A 160 -21.30 -7.01 -6.47
CA PRO A 160 -19.88 -7.28 -6.68
C PRO A 160 -19.00 -6.42 -5.76
N VAL A 161 -17.95 -7.04 -5.20
CA VAL A 161 -16.90 -6.34 -4.46
C VAL A 161 -15.69 -6.22 -5.35
N ILE A 162 -15.23 -5.01 -5.59
CA ILE A 162 -14.05 -4.70 -6.40
C ILE A 162 -12.87 -4.50 -5.45
N HIS A 163 -11.79 -5.23 -5.67
CA HIS A 163 -10.62 -5.22 -4.77
C HIS A 163 -9.78 -3.94 -4.87
N ARG A 164 -9.51 -3.47 -6.08
CA ARG A 164 -8.82 -2.21 -6.38
C ARG A 164 -7.32 -2.14 -6.03
N ASP A 165 -6.77 -3.10 -5.30
CA ASP A 165 -5.32 -3.19 -4.97
C ASP A 165 -4.79 -4.62 -5.10
N LEU A 166 -5.21 -5.35 -6.16
CA LEU A 166 -4.62 -6.65 -6.48
C LEU A 166 -3.15 -6.46 -6.88
N LYS A 167 -2.26 -7.13 -6.16
CA LYS A 167 -0.80 -7.10 -6.38
C LYS A 167 -0.14 -8.32 -5.73
N PRO A 168 1.11 -8.66 -6.08
CA PRO A 168 1.77 -9.86 -5.57
C PRO A 168 1.87 -9.95 -4.03
N SER A 169 1.96 -8.82 -3.33
CA SER A 169 2.04 -8.79 -1.87
C SER A 169 0.70 -8.99 -1.16
N ASN A 170 -0.42 -8.92 -1.87
CA ASN A 170 -1.77 -9.09 -1.32
C ASN A 170 -2.38 -10.47 -1.61
N ILE A 171 -1.56 -11.41 -2.10
CA ILE A 171 -1.95 -12.78 -2.41
C ILE A 171 -1.00 -13.70 -1.64
N ILE A 172 -1.55 -14.56 -0.77
CA ILE A 172 -0.80 -15.57 -0.01
C ILE A 172 -1.08 -16.94 -0.62
N VAL A 173 -0.01 -17.70 -0.87
CA VAL A 173 -0.08 -19.09 -1.34
C VAL A 173 0.56 -19.98 -0.28
N SER A 174 -0.21 -20.95 0.20
CA SER A 174 0.21 -21.89 1.26
C SER A 174 0.59 -23.25 0.67
N GLY A 175 1.65 -23.86 1.22
CA GLY A 175 2.09 -25.18 0.82
C GLY A 175 2.51 -25.30 -0.64
N ALA A 176 2.96 -24.20 -1.23
CA ALA A 176 3.30 -24.11 -2.65
C ALA A 176 4.59 -24.89 -2.97
N ASN A 177 4.48 -25.84 -3.89
CA ASN A 177 5.59 -26.61 -4.44
C ASN A 177 5.42 -26.81 -5.95
N TYR A 178 6.51 -26.79 -6.66
CA TYR A 178 6.54 -27.06 -8.10
C TYR A 178 7.62 -28.08 -8.43
N THR A 179 7.24 -29.11 -9.16
CA THR A 179 8.18 -30.05 -9.79
C THR A 179 7.80 -30.25 -11.26
N PRO A 180 8.76 -30.48 -12.17
CA PRO A 180 8.44 -30.73 -13.59
C PRO A 180 7.52 -31.95 -13.81
N ASP A 181 7.57 -32.93 -12.90
CA ASP A 181 6.81 -34.18 -13.02
C ASP A 181 5.36 -34.06 -12.52
N THR A 182 5.12 -33.25 -11.47
CA THR A 182 3.80 -33.13 -10.82
C THR A 182 3.12 -31.80 -11.06
N GLY A 183 3.80 -30.85 -11.72
CA GLY A 183 3.30 -29.49 -11.91
C GLY A 183 3.28 -28.69 -10.61
N MET A 184 2.45 -27.63 -10.57
CA MET A 184 2.26 -26.79 -9.39
C MET A 184 1.25 -27.42 -8.45
N THR A 185 1.63 -27.52 -7.17
CA THR A 185 0.74 -27.93 -6.07
C THR A 185 0.75 -26.87 -4.98
N PHE A 186 -0.38 -26.60 -4.37
CA PHE A 186 -0.53 -25.71 -3.23
C PHE A 186 -1.78 -26.08 -2.43
N SER A 187 -1.79 -25.73 -1.14
CA SER A 187 -2.89 -26.06 -0.24
C SER A 187 -4.02 -25.03 -0.30
N SER A 188 -3.66 -23.74 -0.39
CA SER A 188 -4.63 -22.66 -0.52
C SER A 188 -4.02 -21.43 -1.18
N LEU A 189 -4.89 -20.60 -1.76
CA LEU A 189 -4.57 -19.27 -2.28
C LEU A 189 -5.58 -18.31 -1.69
N VAL A 190 -5.10 -17.29 -0.95
CA VAL A 190 -5.95 -16.33 -0.23
C VAL A 190 -5.60 -14.90 -0.62
N ILE A 191 -6.61 -14.12 -0.97
CA ILE A 191 -6.50 -12.68 -1.21
C ILE A 191 -6.63 -11.98 0.15
N ILE A 192 -5.63 -11.20 0.50
CA ILE A 192 -5.59 -10.40 1.72
C ILE A 192 -5.69 -8.92 1.39
N ASP A 193 -6.01 -8.10 2.39
CA ASP A 193 -6.05 -6.63 2.29
C ASP A 193 -7.22 -6.06 1.48
N LEU A 194 -8.43 -6.19 2.03
CA LEU A 194 -9.66 -5.58 1.49
C LEU A 194 -9.84 -4.10 1.90
N GLY A 195 -8.77 -3.42 2.39
CA GLY A 195 -8.87 -2.07 2.96
C GLY A 195 -9.49 -1.04 2.03
N ILE A 196 -9.14 -1.07 0.74
CA ILE A 196 -9.70 -0.17 -0.27
C ILE A 196 -10.73 -0.84 -1.20
N ALA A 197 -11.11 -2.08 -0.91
CA ALA A 197 -12.14 -2.78 -1.66
C ALA A 197 -13.50 -2.07 -1.53
N ARG A 198 -14.26 -2.02 -2.62
CA ARG A 198 -15.53 -1.31 -2.70
C ARG A 198 -16.62 -2.22 -3.25
N VAL A 199 -17.80 -2.09 -2.64
CA VAL A 199 -19.01 -2.67 -3.22
C VAL A 199 -19.45 -1.82 -4.42
N TRP A 200 -19.61 -2.47 -5.56
CA TRP A 200 -20.05 -1.81 -6.78
C TRP A 200 -21.52 -1.33 -6.66
N ARG A 201 -21.79 -0.11 -7.10
CA ARG A 201 -23.15 0.46 -7.18
C ARG A 201 -23.33 1.08 -8.57
N GLU A 202 -24.45 0.72 -9.21
CA GLU A 202 -24.83 1.30 -10.50
C GLU A 202 -25.12 2.80 -10.35
N GLY A 203 -24.59 3.63 -11.24
CA GLY A 203 -24.85 5.09 -11.25
C GLY A 203 -24.09 5.90 -10.19
N ALA A 204 -23.11 5.32 -9.49
CA ALA A 204 -22.25 6.11 -8.62
C ALA A 204 -21.28 6.98 -9.46
N ASP A 205 -21.06 8.23 -9.00
CA ASP A 205 -20.08 9.13 -9.61
C ASP A 205 -18.66 8.56 -9.57
N ALA A 206 -17.75 9.16 -10.37
CA ALA A 206 -16.36 8.74 -10.45
C ALA A 206 -15.71 8.59 -9.06
N ASP A 207 -14.78 7.64 -8.93
CA ASP A 207 -14.05 7.42 -7.69
C ASP A 207 -13.30 8.69 -7.25
N THR A 208 -13.70 9.25 -6.11
CA THR A 208 -13.15 10.51 -5.58
C THR A 208 -11.77 10.35 -4.94
N VAL A 209 -11.36 9.12 -4.64
CA VAL A 209 -10.10 8.82 -3.93
C VAL A 209 -9.19 7.98 -4.82
N LYS A 210 -7.98 8.49 -5.07
CA LYS A 210 -6.97 7.84 -5.90
C LYS A 210 -6.15 6.86 -5.05
N PHE A 211 -6.53 5.59 -5.08
CA PHE A 211 -5.79 4.50 -4.43
C PHE A 211 -5.24 3.52 -5.49
N GLY A 212 -4.25 2.73 -5.10
CA GLY A 212 -3.73 1.60 -5.86
C GLY A 212 -2.23 1.66 -6.13
N THR A 213 -1.69 0.49 -6.47
CA THR A 213 -0.26 0.32 -6.77
C THR A 213 -0.03 0.53 -8.27
N ARG A 214 0.71 1.57 -8.64
CA ARG A 214 0.87 2.06 -10.03
C ARG A 214 1.01 0.98 -11.12
N PRO A 215 1.81 -0.08 -10.99
CA PRO A 215 1.93 -1.10 -12.02
C PRO A 215 0.66 -1.92 -12.26
N TYR A 216 -0.22 -2.02 -11.27
CA TYR A 216 -1.40 -2.90 -11.25
C TYR A 216 -2.72 -2.14 -11.34
N ALA A 217 -2.73 -0.83 -11.05
CA ALA A 217 -3.94 -0.03 -11.04
C ALA A 217 -4.32 0.46 -12.43
N PRO A 218 -5.58 0.24 -12.88
CA PRO A 218 -6.06 0.67 -14.18
C PRO A 218 -6.28 2.18 -14.27
N PRO A 219 -6.39 2.76 -15.49
CA PRO A 219 -6.55 4.20 -15.68
C PRO A 219 -7.76 4.80 -14.97
N GLU A 220 -8.91 4.10 -14.96
CA GLU A 220 -10.14 4.56 -14.32
C GLU A 220 -9.96 4.81 -12.81
N GLN A 221 -9.06 4.07 -12.15
CA GLN A 221 -8.76 4.24 -10.72
C GLN A 221 -8.03 5.56 -10.41
N TYR A 222 -7.53 6.24 -11.43
CA TYR A 222 -6.91 7.58 -11.33
C TYR A 222 -7.88 8.72 -11.62
N GLY A 223 -9.19 8.45 -11.67
CA GLY A 223 -10.23 9.46 -11.88
C GLY A 223 -10.71 9.57 -13.34
N PHE A 224 -10.37 8.59 -14.20
CA PHE A 224 -10.84 8.54 -15.59
C PHE A 224 -12.13 7.71 -15.76
N GLY A 225 -12.81 7.35 -14.67
CA GLY A 225 -14.04 6.56 -14.69
C GLY A 225 -14.37 5.93 -13.35
N GLN A 226 -15.43 5.10 -13.34
CA GLN A 226 -15.83 4.30 -12.19
C GLN A 226 -15.14 2.94 -12.24
N THR A 227 -14.61 2.47 -11.09
CA THR A 227 -14.07 1.11 -10.98
C THR A 227 -15.19 0.05 -11.05
N SER A 228 -14.91 -1.06 -11.69
CA SER A 228 -15.80 -2.19 -11.89
C SER A 228 -15.03 -3.51 -11.77
N VAL A 229 -15.69 -4.65 -11.94
CA VAL A 229 -15.03 -5.96 -12.03
C VAL A 229 -13.93 -6.00 -13.11
N ARG A 230 -14.07 -5.18 -14.16
CA ARG A 230 -13.05 -5.05 -15.22
C ARG A 230 -11.80 -4.28 -14.77
N SER A 231 -11.87 -3.55 -13.67
CA SER A 231 -10.70 -2.90 -13.04
C SER A 231 -9.79 -3.96 -12.41
N ASP A 232 -10.38 -4.94 -11.72
CA ASP A 232 -9.61 -6.06 -11.19
C ASP A 232 -9.10 -7.00 -12.31
N VAL A 233 -9.84 -7.12 -13.43
CA VAL A 233 -9.36 -7.84 -14.64
C VAL A 233 -8.07 -7.21 -15.18
N TYR A 234 -7.96 -5.88 -15.19
CA TYR A 234 -6.71 -5.21 -15.56
C TYR A 234 -5.57 -5.58 -14.60
N ALA A 235 -5.82 -5.54 -13.30
CA ALA A 235 -4.83 -5.92 -12.29
C ALA A 235 -4.42 -7.40 -12.41
N LEU A 236 -5.37 -8.29 -12.74
CA LEU A 236 -5.08 -9.71 -13.05
C LEU A 236 -4.18 -9.85 -14.30
N GLY A 237 -4.41 -9.07 -15.35
CA GLY A 237 -3.52 -9.04 -16.52
C GLY A 237 -2.09 -8.65 -16.16
N ALA A 238 -1.93 -7.64 -15.28
CA ALA A 238 -0.64 -7.23 -14.75
C ALA A 238 0.01 -8.32 -13.85
N LEU A 239 -0.80 -9.06 -13.09
CA LEU A 239 -0.34 -10.20 -12.29
C LEU A 239 0.08 -11.39 -13.16
N LEU A 240 -0.62 -11.67 -14.27
CA LEU A 240 -0.20 -12.70 -15.22
C LEU A 240 1.17 -12.35 -15.81
N PHE A 241 1.36 -11.10 -16.25
CA PHE A 241 2.66 -10.63 -16.71
C PHE A 241 3.74 -10.83 -15.63
N PHE A 242 3.44 -10.46 -14.37
CA PHE A 242 4.36 -10.65 -13.27
C PHE A 242 4.71 -12.13 -13.03
N CYS A 243 3.74 -13.03 -13.05
CA CYS A 243 3.98 -14.47 -12.87
C CYS A 243 4.86 -15.06 -13.99
N LEU A 244 4.71 -14.56 -15.22
CA LEU A 244 5.47 -15.02 -16.38
C LEU A 244 6.88 -14.44 -16.48
N THR A 245 7.13 -13.27 -15.87
CA THR A 245 8.37 -12.52 -16.08
C THR A 245 9.16 -12.22 -14.81
N GLY A 246 8.53 -12.34 -13.63
CA GLY A 246 9.10 -11.88 -12.35
C GLY A 246 9.21 -10.36 -12.23
N ALA A 247 8.74 -9.59 -13.22
CA ALA A 247 8.86 -8.14 -13.29
C ALA A 247 7.50 -7.43 -13.19
N ASP A 248 7.46 -6.29 -12.52
CA ASP A 248 6.27 -5.43 -12.55
C ASP A 248 6.09 -4.80 -13.94
N PRO A 249 4.87 -4.71 -14.50
CA PRO A 249 4.62 -3.97 -15.74
C PRO A 249 5.04 -2.50 -15.57
N LYS A 250 5.60 -1.90 -16.62
CA LYS A 250 6.01 -0.49 -16.64
C LYS A 250 4.86 0.38 -17.14
N PRO A 251 4.24 1.21 -16.28
CA PRO A 251 3.15 2.08 -16.70
C PRO A 251 3.56 3.00 -17.86
N GLY A 252 2.62 3.23 -18.79
CA GLY A 252 2.85 4.13 -19.94
C GLY A 252 3.71 3.56 -21.07
N ARG A 253 4.17 2.32 -20.99
CA ARG A 253 4.83 1.61 -22.08
C ARG A 253 3.89 0.64 -22.77
N ASN A 254 4.12 0.38 -24.06
CA ASN A 254 3.36 -0.60 -24.80
C ASN A 254 3.51 -1.99 -24.16
N MET A 255 2.37 -2.62 -23.84
CA MET A 255 2.36 -3.91 -23.14
C MET A 255 2.89 -5.04 -24.03
N ARG A 256 2.59 -4.99 -25.34
CA ARG A 256 3.10 -5.95 -26.33
C ARG A 256 4.64 -5.95 -26.37
N GLU A 257 5.25 -4.78 -26.48
CA GLU A 257 6.71 -4.63 -26.46
C GLU A 257 7.33 -5.14 -25.16
N GLN A 258 6.62 -4.97 -24.02
CA GLN A 258 7.09 -5.51 -22.75
C GLN A 258 7.03 -7.03 -22.74
N CYS A 259 5.97 -7.65 -23.25
CA CYS A 259 5.86 -9.09 -23.36
C CYS A 259 6.95 -9.68 -24.27
N GLU A 260 7.21 -9.05 -25.41
CA GLU A 260 8.27 -9.45 -26.35
C GLU A 260 9.67 -9.35 -25.70
N ALA A 261 9.93 -8.30 -24.91
CA ALA A 261 11.21 -8.11 -24.23
C ALA A 261 11.51 -9.16 -23.13
N TYR A 262 10.51 -9.91 -22.69
CA TYR A 262 10.63 -10.99 -21.71
C TYR A 262 10.31 -12.38 -22.32
N ASP A 263 10.28 -12.50 -23.64
CA ASP A 263 9.99 -13.75 -24.36
C ASP A 263 8.66 -14.42 -23.95
N VAL A 264 7.65 -13.62 -23.56
CA VAL A 264 6.32 -14.14 -23.24
C VAL A 264 5.69 -14.73 -24.51
N PRO A 265 5.16 -15.97 -24.47
CA PRO A 265 4.50 -16.59 -25.63
C PRO A 265 3.44 -15.67 -26.23
N ALA A 266 3.42 -15.54 -27.56
CA ALA A 266 2.56 -14.58 -28.28
C ALA A 266 1.07 -14.70 -27.90
N SER A 267 0.57 -15.94 -27.75
CA SER A 267 -0.81 -16.20 -27.33
C SER A 267 -1.12 -15.68 -25.90
N LEU A 268 -0.19 -15.80 -24.96
CA LEU A 268 -0.33 -15.24 -23.62
C LEU A 268 -0.15 -13.71 -23.62
N ALA A 269 0.73 -13.18 -24.48
CA ALA A 269 0.86 -11.75 -24.68
C ALA A 269 -0.43 -11.10 -25.20
N ASP A 270 -1.18 -11.78 -26.06
CA ASP A 270 -2.51 -11.34 -26.52
C ASP A 270 -3.50 -11.24 -25.37
N VAL A 271 -3.53 -12.25 -24.49
CA VAL A 271 -4.38 -12.26 -23.29
C VAL A 271 -4.03 -11.11 -22.35
N ILE A 272 -2.74 -10.90 -22.08
CA ILE A 272 -2.27 -9.81 -21.23
C ILE A 272 -2.66 -8.45 -21.82
N CYS A 273 -2.40 -8.24 -23.12
CA CYS A 273 -2.73 -6.99 -23.80
C CYS A 273 -4.24 -6.70 -23.78
N MET A 274 -5.09 -7.72 -23.96
CA MET A 274 -6.53 -7.57 -23.86
C MET A 274 -6.96 -7.26 -22.42
N ALA A 275 -6.46 -7.99 -21.42
CA ALA A 275 -6.79 -7.74 -20.02
C ALA A 275 -6.37 -6.33 -19.57
N MET A 276 -5.24 -5.82 -20.06
CA MET A 276 -4.69 -4.51 -19.73
C MET A 276 -5.06 -3.40 -20.73
N ALA A 277 -6.10 -3.59 -21.56
CA ALA A 277 -6.60 -2.55 -22.44
C ALA A 277 -6.98 -1.28 -21.65
N LEU A 278 -6.71 -0.10 -22.21
CA LEU A 278 -7.05 1.18 -21.57
C LEU A 278 -8.56 1.33 -21.39
N ASP A 279 -9.31 0.94 -22.40
CA ASP A 279 -10.77 0.93 -22.43
C ASP A 279 -11.28 -0.32 -21.67
N PRO A 280 -12.03 -0.17 -20.55
CA PRO A 280 -12.56 -1.30 -19.82
C PRO A 280 -13.46 -2.22 -20.64
N ASP A 281 -14.18 -1.67 -21.64
CA ASP A 281 -15.09 -2.46 -22.49
C ASP A 281 -14.37 -3.41 -23.44
N LYS A 282 -13.10 -3.16 -23.70
CA LYS A 282 -12.23 -4.04 -24.50
C LYS A 282 -11.56 -5.14 -23.68
N ARG A 283 -11.71 -5.14 -22.37
CA ARG A 283 -11.19 -6.17 -21.48
C ARG A 283 -12.13 -7.38 -21.40
N PHE A 284 -11.64 -8.46 -20.81
CA PHE A 284 -12.50 -9.59 -20.47
C PHE A 284 -13.63 -9.14 -19.53
N ALA A 285 -14.81 -9.74 -19.72
CA ALA A 285 -16.01 -9.38 -18.94
C ALA A 285 -15.91 -9.81 -17.46
N SER A 286 -15.08 -10.79 -17.13
CA SER A 286 -14.93 -11.31 -15.77
C SER A 286 -13.54 -11.93 -15.56
N ALA A 287 -13.14 -12.11 -14.29
CA ALA A 287 -11.94 -12.82 -13.90
C ALA A 287 -11.95 -14.27 -14.43
N LYS A 288 -13.09 -14.97 -14.37
CA LYS A 288 -13.23 -16.34 -14.93
C LYS A 288 -12.96 -16.39 -16.42
N ALA A 289 -13.50 -15.43 -17.20
CA ALA A 289 -13.27 -15.38 -18.64
C ALA A 289 -11.77 -15.19 -18.95
N LEU A 290 -11.07 -14.35 -18.20
CA LEU A 290 -9.63 -14.16 -18.31
C LEU A 290 -8.86 -15.44 -17.96
N GLY A 291 -9.20 -16.11 -16.86
CA GLY A 291 -8.56 -17.37 -16.44
C GLY A 291 -8.71 -18.48 -17.48
N HIS A 292 -9.90 -18.63 -18.08
CA HIS A 292 -10.14 -19.57 -19.19
C HIS A 292 -9.29 -19.24 -20.42
N ALA A 293 -9.22 -17.96 -20.80
CA ALA A 293 -8.41 -17.54 -21.95
C ALA A 293 -6.92 -17.80 -21.73
N ALA A 294 -6.40 -17.52 -20.53
CA ALA A 294 -5.00 -17.77 -20.20
C ALA A 294 -4.65 -19.28 -20.26
N ARG A 295 -5.48 -20.14 -19.68
CA ARG A 295 -5.30 -21.61 -19.74
C ARG A 295 -5.34 -22.11 -21.18
N ALA A 296 -6.31 -21.67 -21.98
CA ALA A 296 -6.42 -22.07 -23.39
C ALA A 296 -5.21 -21.63 -24.21
N SER A 297 -4.73 -20.39 -24.00
CA SER A 297 -3.56 -19.84 -24.69
C SER A 297 -2.26 -20.56 -24.30
N TYR A 298 -2.13 -20.97 -23.05
CA TYR A 298 -0.99 -21.77 -22.60
C TYR A 298 -1.00 -23.17 -23.25
N ALA A 299 -2.14 -23.85 -23.27
CA ALA A 299 -2.27 -25.18 -23.91
C ALA A 299 -1.90 -25.17 -25.40
N LEU A 300 -2.13 -24.05 -26.10
CA LEU A 300 -1.72 -23.87 -27.49
C LEU A 300 -0.20 -23.62 -27.64
N SER A 301 0.46 -23.13 -26.61
CA SER A 301 1.87 -22.78 -26.62
C SER A 301 2.77 -23.88 -26.07
N ALA A 302 2.19 -24.82 -25.29
CA ALA A 302 2.93 -25.95 -24.75
C ALA A 302 3.46 -26.84 -25.84
N PRO A 303 4.74 -27.26 -25.83
CA PRO A 303 5.24 -28.23 -26.82
C PRO A 303 4.41 -29.50 -26.68
N THR A 304 3.84 -29.94 -27.80
CA THR A 304 3.09 -31.21 -27.88
C THR A 304 3.99 -32.32 -27.34
N PRO A 305 3.58 -33.08 -26.30
CA PRO A 305 4.39 -34.19 -25.83
C PRO A 305 4.52 -35.16 -27.02
N SER A 306 5.74 -35.33 -27.51
CA SER A 306 6.07 -36.32 -28.52
C SER A 306 5.89 -37.70 -27.86
N PHE A 307 4.70 -38.27 -27.99
CA PHE A 307 4.49 -39.67 -27.69
C PHE A 307 5.18 -40.50 -28.79
N ALA A 308 6.45 -40.79 -28.60
CA ALA A 308 7.06 -41.92 -29.24
C ALA A 308 6.48 -43.19 -28.55
N PRO A 309 5.85 -44.10 -29.30
CA PRO A 309 5.38 -45.34 -28.68
C PRO A 309 6.60 -46.22 -28.38
N ASN A 310 7.09 -46.19 -27.16
CA ASN A 310 8.10 -47.11 -26.72
C ASN A 310 7.38 -48.38 -26.22
N ALA A 311 7.28 -49.38 -27.13
CA ALA A 311 6.93 -50.71 -26.78
C ALA A 311 8.13 -51.41 -26.11
N ALA A 312 8.16 -51.44 -24.77
CA ALA A 312 9.03 -52.35 -24.06
C ALA A 312 8.48 -52.68 -22.66
N SER A 313 8.02 -53.91 -22.58
CA SER A 313 8.12 -54.84 -21.43
C SER A 313 7.63 -54.39 -20.06
N PHE A 314 6.48 -54.96 -19.69
CA PHE A 314 6.03 -55.19 -18.33
C PHE A 314 7.09 -56.00 -17.56
N GLN A 315 7.58 -55.46 -16.44
CA GLN A 315 8.18 -56.23 -15.36
C GLN A 315 7.57 -55.71 -14.04
N GLU A 316 6.96 -56.63 -13.26
CA GLU A 316 6.46 -56.42 -11.93
C GLU A 316 7.59 -56.02 -10.94
N PRO A 317 7.35 -55.12 -10.02
CA PRO A 317 8.32 -54.79 -8.97
C PRO A 317 8.14 -55.70 -7.72
N PRO A 318 9.21 -56.09 -7.04
CA PRO A 318 9.13 -56.86 -5.80
C PRO A 318 8.76 -55.96 -4.60
N GLU A 319 7.90 -56.49 -3.76
CA GLU A 319 7.54 -55.96 -2.44
C GLU A 319 8.78 -55.68 -1.57
N ARG A 320 8.89 -54.44 -1.07
CA ARG A 320 9.73 -54.18 0.12
C ARG A 320 8.98 -53.34 1.13
N ARG A 321 8.87 -53.95 2.32
CA ARG A 321 8.38 -53.37 3.55
C ARG A 321 9.11 -52.08 3.91
N ALA A 322 8.33 -51.03 4.19
CA ALA A 322 8.80 -49.79 4.79
C ALA A 322 8.94 -49.94 6.30
N VAL A 323 10.14 -49.65 6.80
CA VAL A 323 10.40 -49.38 8.22
C VAL A 323 10.56 -47.88 8.35
N CYS A 324 9.67 -47.24 9.10
CA CYS A 324 9.79 -45.83 9.49
C CYS A 324 10.83 -45.67 10.59
N PRO A 325 11.78 -44.76 10.50
CA PRO A 325 12.45 -44.21 11.67
C PRO A 325 11.79 -42.89 12.12
N ALA A 326 11.67 -42.76 13.44
CA ALA A 326 11.13 -41.59 14.13
C ALA A 326 11.97 -40.34 13.93
N PRO A 327 11.35 -39.14 14.03
CA PRO A 327 12.03 -37.86 13.80
C PRO A 327 12.94 -37.52 14.99
N VAL A 328 14.21 -37.24 14.68
CA VAL A 328 15.17 -36.65 15.61
C VAL A 328 15.02 -35.13 15.52
N LEU A 329 14.73 -34.49 16.64
CA LEU A 329 14.76 -33.02 16.82
C LEU A 329 16.22 -32.55 16.77
N PRO A 330 16.55 -31.55 15.99
CA PRO A 330 17.79 -30.81 16.18
C PRO A 330 17.56 -29.64 17.15
N THR A 331 18.36 -29.68 18.23
CA THR A 331 18.57 -28.55 19.14
C THR A 331 19.33 -27.42 18.46
N ASP A 332 18.76 -26.24 18.64
CA ASP A 332 19.35 -24.91 18.90
C ASP A 332 20.77 -24.59 18.36
N GLN A 333 20.83 -23.53 17.63
CA GLN A 333 21.71 -22.35 17.62
C GLN A 333 21.87 -21.76 16.23
N SER A 334 21.26 -20.62 16.01
CA SER A 334 21.99 -19.43 15.54
C SER A 334 21.04 -18.28 15.26
N GLN A 335 21.30 -17.19 15.94
CA GLN A 335 20.77 -15.87 15.68
C GLN A 335 21.10 -15.47 14.23
N GLY A 336 20.07 -15.44 13.39
CA GLY A 336 20.11 -14.86 12.06
C GLY A 336 18.87 -14.01 11.89
N GLY A 337 19.02 -12.68 12.05
CA GLY A 337 17.97 -11.73 11.76
C GLY A 337 17.48 -11.93 10.33
N LEU A 338 16.15 -12.08 10.18
CA LEU A 338 15.48 -12.07 8.89
C LEU A 338 15.87 -10.80 8.13
N PRO A 339 16.22 -10.90 6.84
CA PRO A 339 16.54 -9.73 6.04
C PRO A 339 15.30 -8.82 5.98
N LEU A 340 15.51 -7.56 6.40
CA LEU A 340 14.58 -6.47 6.18
C LEU A 340 14.17 -6.48 4.70
N VAL A 341 12.89 -6.66 4.43
CA VAL A 341 12.33 -6.49 3.08
C VAL A 341 12.76 -5.10 2.59
N PRO A 342 13.53 -4.98 1.51
CA PRO A 342 14.00 -3.69 1.06
C PRO A 342 12.78 -2.85 0.66
N GLU A 343 12.59 -1.71 1.34
CA GLU A 343 11.67 -0.66 0.88
C GLU A 343 11.97 -0.41 -0.61
N ARG A 344 10.92 -0.48 -1.44
CA ARG A 344 11.07 -0.19 -2.88
C ARG A 344 11.74 1.16 -3.04
N PRO A 345 12.85 1.25 -3.79
CA PRO A 345 13.56 2.50 -3.96
C PRO A 345 12.63 3.54 -4.59
N SER A 346 12.41 4.66 -3.91
CA SER A 346 11.74 5.81 -4.49
C SER A 346 12.51 6.25 -5.75
N LEU A 347 11.87 6.95 -6.70
CA LEU A 347 12.56 7.48 -7.89
C LEU A 347 13.86 8.23 -7.54
N ILE A 348 13.87 8.87 -6.37
CA ILE A 348 15.04 9.57 -5.81
C ILE A 348 16.16 8.60 -5.40
N SER A 349 15.87 7.36 -5.02
CA SER A 349 16.90 6.37 -4.64
C SER A 349 17.60 5.76 -5.85
N ARG A 350 17.08 5.92 -7.07
CA ARG A 350 17.73 5.52 -8.33
C ARG A 350 18.77 6.54 -8.81
N ILE A 351 18.79 7.76 -8.23
CA ILE A 351 19.80 8.76 -8.53
C ILE A 351 21.09 8.37 -7.80
N PRO A 352 22.22 8.23 -8.50
CA PRO A 352 23.51 7.92 -7.87
C PRO A 352 23.85 8.91 -6.75
N ASP A 353 24.46 8.42 -5.66
CA ASP A 353 24.88 9.27 -4.52
C ASP A 353 25.85 10.39 -4.94
N THR A 354 26.53 10.22 -6.07
CA THR A 354 27.38 11.25 -6.68
C THR A 354 26.58 12.45 -7.19
N VAL A 355 25.46 12.20 -7.85
CA VAL A 355 24.55 13.27 -8.34
C VAL A 355 23.97 14.05 -7.17
N GLY A 356 23.53 13.36 -6.10
CA GLY A 356 23.05 14.00 -4.88
C GLY A 356 24.13 14.86 -4.19
N ARG A 357 25.42 14.47 -4.25
CA ARG A 357 26.53 15.28 -3.73
C ARG A 357 26.75 16.56 -4.54
N ILE A 358 26.77 16.43 -5.87
CA ILE A 358 26.91 17.58 -6.77
C ILE A 358 25.75 18.55 -6.55
N TRP A 359 24.52 18.03 -6.51
CA TRP A 359 23.32 18.81 -6.23
C TRP A 359 23.41 19.57 -4.90
N ASN A 360 23.77 18.88 -3.81
CA ASN A 360 23.96 19.54 -2.51
C ASN A 360 25.08 20.58 -2.54
N GLY A 361 26.14 20.37 -3.34
CA GLY A 361 27.18 21.37 -3.57
C GLY A 361 26.61 22.67 -4.16
N PHE A 362 25.73 22.57 -5.17
CA PHE A 362 25.05 23.73 -5.75
C PHE A 362 24.10 24.39 -4.73
N VAL A 363 23.37 23.61 -3.92
CA VAL A 363 22.48 24.16 -2.90
C VAL A 363 23.28 24.92 -1.83
N TYR A 364 24.44 24.40 -1.39
CA TYR A 364 25.30 25.09 -0.42
C TYR A 364 25.95 26.35 -1.02
N LEU A 365 26.39 26.28 -2.28
CA LEU A 365 26.93 27.47 -2.98
C LEU A 365 25.87 28.55 -3.10
N SER A 366 24.65 28.19 -3.51
CA SER A 366 23.49 29.10 -3.57
C SER A 366 23.21 29.73 -2.20
N LEU A 367 23.17 28.90 -1.12
CA LEU A 367 22.96 29.38 0.23
C LEU A 367 24.03 30.43 0.63
N LEU A 368 25.29 30.18 0.32
CA LEU A 368 26.41 31.09 0.62
C LEU A 368 26.26 32.41 -0.15
N VAL A 369 25.86 32.37 -1.43
CA VAL A 369 25.63 33.58 -2.24
C VAL A 369 24.49 34.42 -1.67
N PHE A 370 23.38 33.79 -1.27
CA PHE A 370 22.25 34.48 -0.68
C PHE A 370 22.60 35.10 0.68
N PHE A 371 23.36 34.40 1.54
CA PHE A 371 23.87 34.94 2.80
C PHE A 371 24.81 36.13 2.58
N ALA A 372 25.73 36.02 1.63
CA ALA A 372 26.61 37.14 1.31
C ALA A 372 25.81 38.36 0.82
N GLY A 373 24.77 38.13 0.02
CA GLY A 373 23.86 39.19 -0.45
C GLY A 373 23.06 39.83 0.69
N SER A 374 22.48 39.03 1.63
CA SER A 374 21.74 39.55 2.76
C SER A 374 22.63 40.37 3.70
N HIS A 375 23.83 39.88 4.01
CA HIS A 375 24.81 40.61 4.81
C HIS A 375 25.27 41.91 4.13
N PHE A 376 25.54 41.88 2.80
CA PHE A 376 25.89 43.08 2.06
C PHE A 376 24.77 44.14 2.12
N ALA A 377 23.51 43.72 2.05
CA ALA A 377 22.35 44.62 2.11
C ALA A 377 22.20 45.32 3.46
N VAL A 378 22.62 44.71 4.58
CA VAL A 378 22.62 45.35 5.89
C VAL A 378 23.67 46.46 5.99
N PHE A 379 24.87 46.23 5.42
CA PHE A 379 25.96 47.20 5.48
C PHE A 379 25.91 48.27 4.37
N HIS A 380 25.15 48.01 3.30
CA HIS A 380 24.95 48.92 2.15
C HIS A 380 23.48 49.09 1.85
N PRO A 381 22.68 49.68 2.78
CA PRO A 381 21.24 49.83 2.58
C PRO A 381 20.96 50.77 1.41
N THR A 382 19.97 50.42 0.59
CA THR A 382 19.53 51.18 -0.58
C THR A 382 18.04 51.52 -0.49
N GLY A 383 17.61 52.59 -1.13
CA GLY A 383 16.20 53.00 -1.13
C GLY A 383 15.68 53.37 0.26
N ALA A 384 14.48 52.92 0.60
CA ALA A 384 13.84 53.20 1.90
C ALA A 384 14.62 52.65 3.10
N ASN A 385 15.42 51.61 2.89
CA ASN A 385 16.21 50.99 3.96
C ASN A 385 17.35 51.88 4.49
N GLN A 386 17.72 52.96 3.78
CA GLN A 386 18.73 53.91 4.24
C GLN A 386 18.31 54.68 5.49
N ASN A 387 17.01 54.80 5.73
CA ASN A 387 16.46 55.53 6.87
C ASN A 387 16.27 54.66 8.11
N TYR A 388 16.50 53.30 8.00
CA TYR A 388 16.28 52.43 9.11
C TYR A 388 17.55 52.25 9.98
N PRO A 389 17.38 52.10 11.32
CA PRO A 389 18.51 51.84 12.20
C PRO A 389 19.20 50.51 11.84
N MET A 390 20.51 50.48 11.89
CA MET A 390 21.31 49.28 11.51
C MET A 390 20.96 48.05 12.32
N TRP A 391 20.58 48.17 13.60
CA TRP A 391 20.12 47.06 14.40
C TRP A 391 18.81 46.45 13.91
N PHE A 392 17.90 47.30 13.38
CA PHE A 392 16.64 46.83 12.80
C PHE A 392 16.87 46.05 11.52
N LEU A 393 17.70 46.57 10.61
CA LEU A 393 18.12 45.88 9.40
C LEU A 393 18.82 44.57 9.71
N ALA A 394 19.66 44.52 10.76
CA ALA A 394 20.30 43.29 11.18
C ALA A 394 19.30 42.22 11.64
N ILE A 395 18.26 42.58 12.38
CA ILE A 395 17.19 41.68 12.79
C ILE A 395 16.39 41.20 11.57
N GLU A 396 16.01 42.12 10.68
CA GLU A 396 15.24 41.81 9.47
C GLU A 396 16.00 40.85 8.56
N TYR A 397 17.24 41.11 8.26
CA TYR A 397 18.01 40.30 7.32
C TYR A 397 18.55 39.03 7.97
N PHE A 398 19.21 39.08 9.15
CA PHE A 398 19.87 37.90 9.74
C PHE A 398 18.90 36.90 10.39
N ILE A 399 17.74 37.36 10.86
CA ILE A 399 16.76 36.44 11.47
C ILE A 399 15.71 36.03 10.44
N PHE A 400 15.08 36.98 9.75
CA PHE A 400 13.94 36.67 8.89
C PHE A 400 14.35 36.31 7.47
N VAL A 401 15.20 37.09 6.80
CA VAL A 401 15.63 36.81 5.43
C VAL A 401 16.51 35.55 5.41
N ASP A 402 17.53 35.48 6.24
CA ASP A 402 18.40 34.31 6.32
C ASP A 402 17.68 33.07 6.84
N GLY A 403 16.76 33.22 7.82
CA GLY A 403 15.89 32.14 8.28
C GLY A 403 15.01 31.58 7.16
N LEU A 404 14.43 32.44 6.34
CA LEU A 404 13.63 32.06 5.18
C LEU A 404 14.48 31.35 4.12
N ILE A 405 15.68 31.89 3.83
CA ILE A 405 16.64 31.30 2.88
C ILE A 405 17.02 29.89 3.34
N VAL A 406 17.34 29.68 4.62
CA VAL A 406 17.66 28.37 5.18
C VAL A 406 16.50 27.39 5.05
N LEU A 407 15.27 27.82 5.35
CA LEU A 407 14.08 26.97 5.25
C LEU A 407 13.83 26.54 3.79
N ILE A 408 14.01 27.42 2.82
CA ILE A 408 13.87 27.10 1.39
C ILE A 408 14.95 26.13 0.95
N HIS A 409 16.22 26.42 1.24
CA HIS A 409 17.35 25.56 0.87
C HIS A 409 17.29 24.19 1.54
N PHE A 410 16.78 24.11 2.77
CA PHE A 410 16.56 22.84 3.45
C PHE A 410 15.59 21.92 2.68
N VAL A 411 14.56 22.46 2.00
CA VAL A 411 13.66 21.65 1.16
C VAL A 411 14.40 21.11 -0.06
N MET A 412 15.30 21.91 -0.66
CA MET A 412 16.04 21.57 -1.88
C MET A 412 17.17 20.56 -1.66
N LEU A 413 17.67 20.42 -0.42
CA LEU A 413 18.76 19.50 -0.08
C LEU A 413 18.37 18.03 -0.32
N ASP A 414 19.29 17.27 -0.91
CA ASP A 414 19.25 15.80 -0.89
C ASP A 414 19.58 15.29 0.53
N LYS A 415 18.53 14.87 1.25
CA LYS A 415 18.59 14.50 2.67
C LYS A 415 19.00 13.03 2.91
N ARG A 416 19.29 12.23 1.86
CA ARG A 416 19.59 10.80 1.98
C ARG A 416 20.75 10.52 2.94
N ARG A 417 21.86 11.28 2.86
CA ARG A 417 23.00 11.15 3.77
C ARG A 417 22.74 11.71 5.15
N LEU A 418 22.03 12.83 5.23
CA LEU A 418 21.69 13.47 6.50
C LEU A 418 20.82 12.55 7.37
N ARG A 419 19.88 11.83 6.76
CA ARG A 419 19.03 10.84 7.43
C ARG A 419 19.79 9.64 7.94
N ARG A 420 20.81 9.16 7.19
CA ARG A 420 21.69 8.07 7.67
C ARG A 420 22.52 8.46 8.90
N ARG A 421 22.73 9.75 9.14
CA ARG A 421 23.55 10.27 10.25
C ARG A 421 22.71 10.73 11.44
N PHE A 422 21.46 11.13 11.21
CA PHE A 422 20.55 11.66 12.23
C PHE A 422 19.21 10.93 12.19
N GLU A 423 18.99 10.01 13.14
CA GLU A 423 17.74 9.24 13.27
C GLU A 423 16.51 10.13 13.45
N LEU A 424 16.68 11.32 14.06
CA LEU A 424 15.61 12.29 14.27
C LEU A 424 14.99 12.75 12.93
N LEU A 425 15.81 12.89 11.86
CA LEU A 425 15.36 13.28 10.52
C LEU A 425 14.63 12.14 9.80
N ASP A 426 14.83 10.91 10.23
CA ASP A 426 14.14 9.74 9.67
C ASP A 426 12.71 9.62 10.21
N ARG A 427 12.47 10.11 11.44
CA ARG A 427 11.14 10.19 12.05
C ARG A 427 10.20 11.19 11.33
N TYR A 428 10.77 12.19 10.61
CA TYR A 428 10.01 13.21 9.88
C TYR A 428 10.19 13.02 8.37
N ARG A 429 9.35 12.16 7.75
CA ARG A 429 9.33 11.91 6.29
C ARG A 429 8.07 12.50 5.64
N GLY A 430 8.17 12.83 4.36
CA GLY A 430 7.05 13.22 3.51
C GLY A 430 6.18 14.33 4.10
N LYS A 431 4.88 14.07 4.25
CA LYS A 431 3.90 15.05 4.75
C LYS A 431 4.19 15.60 6.15
N LYS A 432 4.81 14.80 7.05
CA LYS A 432 5.19 15.26 8.41
C LYS A 432 6.27 16.34 8.33
N LEU A 433 7.28 16.15 7.48
CA LEU A 433 8.33 17.15 7.27
C LEU A 433 7.77 18.41 6.61
N ALA A 434 6.87 18.26 5.63
CA ALA A 434 6.20 19.39 4.99
C ALA A 434 5.34 20.19 5.97
N LYS A 435 4.57 19.52 6.84
CA LYS A 435 3.79 20.20 7.90
C LYS A 435 4.68 20.94 8.91
N LEU A 436 5.81 20.32 9.31
CA LEU A 436 6.76 20.96 10.22
C LEU A 436 7.40 22.20 9.58
N TRP A 437 7.79 22.07 8.30
CA TRP A 437 8.34 23.17 7.50
C TRP A 437 7.33 24.33 7.35
N LEU A 438 6.07 24.02 7.00
CA LEU A 438 4.99 25.02 6.94
C LEU A 438 4.75 25.73 8.26
N LYS A 439 4.81 25.00 9.39
CA LYS A 439 4.69 25.59 10.71
C LYS A 439 5.86 26.54 11.01
N ALA A 440 7.10 26.11 10.71
CA ALA A 440 8.29 26.95 10.91
C ALA A 440 8.23 28.20 10.04
N MET A 441 7.81 28.10 8.79
CA MET A 441 7.58 29.22 7.88
C MET A 441 6.52 30.19 8.44
N GLY A 442 5.39 29.66 8.89
CA GLY A 442 4.30 30.44 9.47
C GLY A 442 4.72 31.21 10.73
N VAL A 443 5.49 30.57 11.63
CA VAL A 443 6.02 31.21 12.83
C VAL A 443 6.99 32.33 12.46
N LEU A 444 7.90 32.09 11.51
CA LEU A 444 8.86 33.09 11.07
C LEU A 444 8.16 34.32 10.46
N LEU A 445 7.19 34.11 9.57
CA LEU A 445 6.42 35.18 8.95
C LEU A 445 5.58 35.96 9.97
N LEU A 446 4.95 35.28 10.92
CA LEU A 446 4.17 35.92 11.97
C LEU A 446 5.06 36.78 12.86
N ALA A 447 6.24 36.28 13.25
CA ALA A 447 7.21 37.03 14.03
C ALA A 447 7.70 38.28 13.28
N MET A 448 7.95 38.16 11.97
CA MET A 448 8.31 39.28 11.12
C MET A 448 7.21 40.37 11.10
N ILE A 449 5.94 39.95 10.89
CA ILE A 449 4.81 40.89 10.89
C ILE A 449 4.69 41.64 12.23
N ILE A 450 4.85 40.91 13.34
CA ILE A 450 4.78 41.50 14.70
C ILE A 450 5.90 42.53 14.90
N ILE A 451 7.14 42.21 14.51
CA ILE A 451 8.27 43.13 14.67
C ILE A 451 8.11 44.37 13.81
N VAL A 452 7.67 44.22 12.54
CA VAL A 452 7.38 45.34 11.67
C VAL A 452 6.23 46.22 12.21
N ALA A 453 5.17 45.59 12.76
CA ALA A 453 4.07 46.34 13.38
C ALA A 453 4.52 47.12 14.61
N ILE A 454 5.37 46.52 15.46
CA ILE A 454 5.96 47.25 16.64
C ILE A 454 6.85 48.41 16.19
N ALA A 455 7.72 48.16 15.17
CA ALA A 455 8.61 49.18 14.65
C ALA A 455 7.85 50.38 14.06
N ASN A 456 6.73 50.10 13.37
CA ASN A 456 5.79 51.13 12.88
C ASN A 456 5.11 51.90 14.03
N ALA A 457 4.58 51.15 15.01
CA ALA A 457 3.90 51.79 16.16
C ALA A 457 4.82 52.66 17.03
N THR A 458 6.11 52.33 17.06
CA THR A 458 7.14 53.07 17.82
C THR A 458 7.81 54.19 16.99
N GLY A 459 7.42 54.36 15.71
CA GLY A 459 8.01 55.35 14.80
C GLY A 459 9.45 55.08 14.39
N ILE A 460 9.94 53.84 14.59
CA ILE A 460 11.28 53.40 14.17
C ILE A 460 11.32 53.21 12.67
N VAL A 461 10.18 52.80 12.08
CA VAL A 461 9.97 52.58 10.64
C VAL A 461 8.76 53.41 10.21
N ASP A 462 8.92 54.33 9.28
CA ASP A 462 7.81 55.06 8.67
C ASP A 462 7.44 54.43 7.32
N THR A 463 6.36 53.64 7.32
CA THR A 463 5.85 52.98 6.11
C THR A 463 4.94 53.89 5.27
N SER A 464 4.74 55.13 5.68
CA SER A 464 3.88 56.10 4.94
C SER A 464 4.54 56.65 3.66
N VAL A 465 5.80 56.29 3.40
CA VAL A 465 6.63 56.79 2.27
C VAL A 465 6.95 55.69 1.26
N ALA A 466 6.27 54.53 1.26
CA ALA A 466 6.47 53.45 0.29
C ALA A 466 5.37 53.44 -0.78
#